data_31748aa2579e01a666f6c15965faeabc
#
_entry.id   31748aa2579e01a666f6c15965faeabc
#
_cell.length_a   1.000
_cell.length_b   1.000
_cell.length_c   1.000
_cell.angle_alpha   90.00
_cell.angle_beta   90.00
_cell.angle_gamma   90.00
#
_symmetry.space_group_name_H-M   'P 1'
#
loop_
_entity.id
_entity.type
_entity.pdbx_description
1 polymer ?
#
loop_
_entity_poly.entity_id
_entity_poly.type
_entity_poly.pdbx_seq_one_letter_code
_entity_poly.pdbx_strand_id
1 'polypeptide(L)'
;MKIIDTETVIIGGGASGLAAAIAASRYGCGNVTVLEKMQRVGKKILSTGNGRCNLTNRNITPSDYTGDTELLSYISPDIDNAEDFFSSLGLICRADDNGRVYPYSNAATSVLDALRFAADSSGIRTVCDFTVSEIAKTKHGFIITNGETQVKAKRVIIAAGGKAAPSLGSSGEGYELCRSLGHSVTRLFPALAPVRTDIELVKSLKGLRVAADATLISGGKVIDRQSGEVQFTDGALSGICIFNLSAKAAEYINNGEISLDTAPTLSKDELYGLIKSTAAIRASLPCEELLTGIYHKRVGQAMLKKAGIPFSETCGEISDKDISVLCNLAKDSRYPIRNVSDWSLAQITCGGIPASEVSDKLESLKASGLYLCGEILNIQGKCGGYNLDWAWKSGYTAGMNASLSLSE
;
A
#
# COMPACT_ATOMS: atom_id res chain seq x y z
N MET A 1 34.45 17.93 -10.27
CA MET A 1 33.29 17.38 -9.53
C MET A 1 32.56 18.53 -8.88
N LYS A 2 31.26 18.67 -9.10
CA LYS A 2 30.42 19.71 -8.48
C LYS A 2 30.22 19.41 -7.00
N ILE A 3 30.30 20.44 -6.14
CA ILE A 3 30.05 20.27 -4.70
C ILE A 3 28.83 21.09 -4.31
N ILE A 4 27.97 20.48 -3.49
CA ILE A 4 26.80 21.09 -2.86
C ILE A 4 27.03 20.97 -1.35
N ASP A 5 27.00 22.10 -0.65
CA ASP A 5 27.03 22.10 0.82
C ASP A 5 25.62 22.36 1.33
N THR A 6 25.19 21.61 2.33
CA THR A 6 23.87 21.71 2.96
C THR A 6 23.95 21.32 4.44
N GLU A 7 23.02 21.75 5.26
CA GLU A 7 22.95 21.31 6.66
C GLU A 7 22.30 19.94 6.75
N THR A 8 21.14 19.79 6.09
CA THR A 8 20.40 18.52 6.05
C THR A 8 20.13 18.12 4.60
N VAL A 9 20.49 16.90 4.25
CA VAL A 9 20.15 16.29 2.97
C VAL A 9 19.12 15.19 3.17
N ILE A 10 18.11 15.18 2.31
CA ILE A 10 17.08 14.13 2.27
C ILE A 10 17.27 13.31 1.00
N ILE A 11 17.43 12.01 1.13
CA ILE A 11 17.56 11.06 0.01
C ILE A 11 16.18 10.45 -0.29
N GLY A 12 15.57 10.91 -1.37
CA GLY A 12 14.23 10.55 -1.83
C GLY A 12 13.22 11.68 -1.68
N GLY A 13 12.69 12.16 -2.79
CA GLY A 13 11.64 13.20 -2.88
C GLY A 13 10.22 12.62 -2.92
N GLY A 14 9.96 11.51 -2.20
CA GLY A 14 8.65 10.91 -2.03
C GLY A 14 7.84 11.54 -0.90
N ALA A 15 6.82 10.82 -0.44
CA ALA A 15 5.91 11.26 0.63
C ALA A 15 6.69 11.63 1.92
N SER A 16 7.43 10.68 2.47
CA SER A 16 8.19 10.90 3.71
C SER A 16 9.32 11.94 3.54
N GLY A 17 9.97 11.97 2.37
CA GLY A 17 11.06 12.89 2.14
C GLY A 17 10.60 14.35 2.02
N LEU A 18 9.48 14.62 1.35
CA LEU A 18 8.92 15.98 1.28
C LEU A 18 8.40 16.44 2.64
N ALA A 19 7.75 15.54 3.40
CA ALA A 19 7.33 15.88 4.76
C ALA A 19 8.54 16.17 5.67
N ALA A 20 9.61 15.38 5.55
CA ALA A 20 10.86 15.58 6.30
C ALA A 20 11.53 16.93 5.95
N ALA A 21 11.58 17.28 4.67
CA ALA A 21 12.17 18.53 4.22
C ALA A 21 11.41 19.75 4.76
N ILE A 22 10.09 19.73 4.68
CA ILE A 22 9.22 20.79 5.20
C ILE A 22 9.38 20.91 6.73
N ALA A 23 9.37 19.79 7.45
CA ALA A 23 9.58 19.80 8.89
C ALA A 23 10.97 20.34 9.26
N ALA A 24 12.04 19.86 8.64
CA ALA A 24 13.38 20.35 8.92
C ALA A 24 13.50 21.88 8.77
N SER A 25 12.90 22.42 7.70
CA SER A 25 12.87 23.88 7.50
C SER A 25 12.04 24.60 8.58
N ARG A 26 10.88 24.07 8.96
CA ARG A 26 10.01 24.65 10.00
C ARG A 26 10.68 24.71 11.37
N TYR A 27 11.55 23.73 11.67
CA TYR A 27 12.29 23.67 12.93
C TYR A 27 13.67 24.35 12.87
N GLY A 28 13.90 25.19 11.87
CA GLY A 28 15.03 26.13 11.84
C GLY A 28 16.27 25.63 11.10
N CYS A 29 16.22 24.50 10.39
CA CYS A 29 17.31 24.12 9.49
C CYS A 29 17.41 25.14 8.35
N GLY A 30 18.53 25.86 8.31
CA GLY A 30 18.73 26.98 7.37
C GLY A 30 18.95 26.55 5.93
N ASN A 31 19.41 25.33 5.70
CA ASN A 31 19.75 24.84 4.36
C ASN A 31 19.40 23.35 4.19
N VAL A 32 18.30 23.10 3.51
CA VAL A 32 17.76 21.76 3.26
C VAL A 32 17.84 21.41 1.78
N THR A 33 18.38 20.23 1.46
CA THR A 33 18.46 19.73 0.07
C THR A 33 17.79 18.36 -0.05
N VAL A 34 16.85 18.23 -0.99
CA VAL A 34 16.22 16.95 -1.37
C VAL A 34 16.90 16.41 -2.63
N LEU A 35 17.38 15.19 -2.58
CA LEU A 35 17.94 14.46 -3.73
C LEU A 35 16.90 13.43 -4.21
N GLU A 36 16.49 13.55 -5.46
CA GLU A 36 15.51 12.65 -6.08
C GLU A 36 16.12 12.02 -7.35
N LYS A 37 16.04 10.69 -7.46
CA LYS A 37 16.59 9.98 -8.63
C LYS A 37 15.76 10.15 -9.90
N MET A 38 14.47 10.41 -9.74
CA MET A 38 13.57 10.64 -10.88
C MET A 38 13.65 12.08 -11.37
N GLN A 39 13.12 12.35 -12.56
CA GLN A 39 13.06 13.69 -13.15
C GLN A 39 12.20 14.68 -12.34
N ARG A 40 11.38 14.20 -11.40
CA ARG A 40 10.53 15.02 -10.53
C ARG A 40 10.21 14.28 -9.23
N VAL A 41 10.02 15.03 -8.18
CA VAL A 41 9.58 14.52 -6.87
C VAL A 41 8.14 14.00 -6.89
N GLY A 42 7.78 13.15 -5.93
CA GLY A 42 6.40 12.75 -5.65
C GLY A 42 5.76 11.81 -6.67
N LYS A 43 6.53 11.16 -7.56
CA LYS A 43 5.98 10.34 -8.64
C LYS A 43 5.06 9.21 -8.10
N LYS A 44 5.44 8.55 -6.99
CA LYS A 44 4.63 7.49 -6.38
C LYS A 44 3.35 8.07 -5.74
N ILE A 45 3.36 9.29 -5.21
CA ILE A 45 2.18 9.97 -4.64
C ILE A 45 1.06 10.03 -5.69
N LEU A 46 1.38 10.40 -6.93
CA LEU A 46 0.41 10.56 -8.01
C LEU A 46 -0.33 9.28 -8.38
N SER A 47 0.22 8.11 -8.08
CA SER A 47 -0.41 6.81 -8.37
C SER A 47 -1.26 6.27 -7.21
N THR A 48 -1.14 6.84 -6.01
CA THR A 48 -1.84 6.37 -4.83
C THR A 48 -3.35 6.67 -4.88
N GLY A 49 -4.15 5.81 -4.26
CA GLY A 49 -5.60 5.98 -4.21
C GLY A 49 -6.26 6.07 -5.60
N ASN A 50 -5.73 5.38 -6.62
CA ASN A 50 -6.16 5.47 -8.02
C ASN A 50 -6.10 6.92 -8.56
N GLY A 51 -5.01 7.63 -8.27
CA GLY A 51 -4.78 9.02 -8.72
C GLY A 51 -5.44 10.08 -7.84
N ARG A 52 -6.08 9.68 -6.72
CA ARG A 52 -6.73 10.60 -5.77
C ARG A 52 -5.88 10.92 -4.54
N CYS A 53 -4.87 10.13 -4.22
CA CYS A 53 -4.07 10.14 -3.01
C CYS A 53 -4.91 9.96 -1.73
N ASN A 54 -5.03 8.73 -1.24
CA ASN A 54 -5.61 8.45 0.07
C ASN A 54 -4.59 8.80 1.16
N LEU A 55 -4.67 10.04 1.69
CA LEU A 55 -3.66 10.66 2.56
C LEU A 55 -3.49 9.94 3.89
N THR A 56 -4.60 9.60 4.52
CA THR A 56 -4.69 8.99 5.85
C THR A 56 -6.04 8.31 6.04
N ASN A 57 -6.31 7.77 7.22
CA ASN A 57 -7.60 7.25 7.61
C ASN A 57 -7.92 7.70 9.04
N ARG A 58 -9.13 8.19 9.30
CA ARG A 58 -9.56 8.64 10.63
C ARG A 58 -9.75 7.51 11.65
N ASN A 59 -9.84 6.26 11.16
CA ASN A 59 -10.05 5.06 11.97
C ASN A 59 -8.74 4.29 12.23
N ILE A 60 -7.58 4.95 12.14
CA ILE A 60 -6.26 4.31 12.36
C ILE A 60 -6.11 3.84 13.79
N THR A 61 -5.73 2.57 13.95
CA THR A 61 -5.31 1.97 15.21
C THR A 61 -3.98 1.25 15.04
N PRO A 62 -3.20 1.04 16.10
CA PRO A 62 -1.94 0.27 16.01
C PRO A 62 -2.12 -1.14 15.42
N SER A 63 -3.27 -1.77 15.61
CA SER A 63 -3.60 -3.09 15.07
C SER A 63 -3.77 -3.13 13.54
N ASP A 64 -3.81 -1.98 12.88
CA ASP A 64 -3.86 -1.87 11.43
C ASP A 64 -2.48 -1.93 10.77
N TYR A 65 -1.43 -1.98 11.59
CA TYR A 65 -0.05 -2.10 11.17
C TYR A 65 0.53 -3.48 11.55
N THR A 66 1.57 -3.88 10.82
CA THR A 66 2.38 -5.08 11.06
C THR A 66 3.86 -4.74 10.94
N GLY A 67 4.76 -5.66 11.31
CA GLY A 67 6.19 -5.39 11.44
C GLY A 67 6.49 -4.83 12.83
N ASP A 68 7.40 -3.88 12.91
CA ASP A 68 7.85 -3.28 14.17
C ASP A 68 6.92 -2.13 14.58
N THR A 69 5.74 -2.47 15.07
CA THR A 69 4.67 -1.50 15.41
C THR A 69 5.04 -0.55 16.54
N GLU A 70 6.08 -0.83 17.30
CA GLU A 70 6.65 0.08 18.31
C GLU A 70 7.11 1.42 17.69
N LEU A 71 7.48 1.43 16.40
CA LEU A 71 7.82 2.64 15.65
C LEU A 71 6.70 3.69 15.67
N LEU A 72 5.44 3.27 15.84
CA LEU A 72 4.31 4.20 15.95
C LEU A 72 4.42 5.11 17.18
N SER A 73 5.05 4.62 18.26
CA SER A 73 5.27 5.41 19.48
C SER A 73 6.39 6.45 19.34
N TYR A 74 7.20 6.39 18.27
CA TYR A 74 8.28 7.32 18.01
C TYR A 74 7.82 8.58 17.24
N ILE A 75 6.56 8.57 16.78
CA ILE A 75 5.99 9.72 16.06
C ILE A 75 5.85 10.91 17.00
N SER A 76 6.31 12.07 16.54
CA SER A 76 6.18 13.32 17.29
C SER A 76 4.71 13.69 17.49
N PRO A 77 4.30 14.14 18.68
CA PRO A 77 2.96 14.70 18.92
C PRO A 77 2.68 15.95 18.05
N ASP A 78 3.70 16.63 17.52
CA ASP A 78 3.52 17.78 16.63
C ASP A 78 2.90 17.41 15.26
N ILE A 79 2.83 16.10 14.95
CA ILE A 79 2.15 15.56 13.77
C ILE A 79 1.21 14.40 14.16
N ASP A 80 0.43 14.56 15.19
CA ASP A 80 -0.54 13.54 15.59
C ASP A 80 -1.59 13.29 14.48
N ASN A 81 -1.98 14.34 13.76
CA ASN A 81 -2.96 14.27 12.67
C ASN A 81 -2.36 14.73 11.33
N ALA A 82 -2.31 13.84 10.33
CA ALA A 82 -1.85 14.19 9.00
C ALA A 82 -2.76 15.22 8.29
N GLU A 83 -4.07 15.28 8.59
CA GLU A 83 -4.98 16.29 8.02
C GLU A 83 -4.56 17.71 8.44
N ASP A 84 -4.11 17.92 9.69
CA ASP A 84 -3.65 19.22 10.18
C ASP A 84 -2.35 19.65 9.48
N PHE A 85 -1.43 18.71 9.27
CA PHE A 85 -0.24 18.99 8.46
C PHE A 85 -0.61 19.49 7.07
N PHE A 86 -1.51 18.79 6.35
CA PHE A 86 -1.92 19.22 5.01
C PHE A 86 -2.75 20.50 5.03
N SER A 87 -3.60 20.70 6.04
CA SER A 87 -4.33 21.97 6.24
C SER A 87 -3.35 23.14 6.38
N SER A 88 -2.26 22.96 7.12
CA SER A 88 -1.20 24.00 7.26
C SER A 88 -0.45 24.31 5.97
N LEU A 89 -0.57 23.45 4.95
CA LEU A 89 -0.07 23.67 3.59
C LEU A 89 -1.13 24.24 2.64
N GLY A 90 -2.34 24.56 3.15
CA GLY A 90 -3.46 25.07 2.35
C GLY A 90 -4.24 24.00 1.59
N LEU A 91 -4.06 22.71 1.91
CA LEU A 91 -4.82 21.62 1.31
C LEU A 91 -6.06 21.29 2.14
N ILE A 92 -7.24 21.40 1.53
CA ILE A 92 -8.50 20.98 2.15
C ILE A 92 -8.74 19.50 1.89
N CYS A 93 -9.04 18.75 2.94
CA CYS A 93 -9.29 17.30 2.89
C CYS A 93 -10.74 16.96 3.22
N ARG A 94 -11.16 15.76 2.83
CA ARG A 94 -12.44 15.16 3.22
C ARG A 94 -12.29 13.66 3.44
N ALA A 95 -13.04 13.12 4.41
CA ALA A 95 -13.15 11.69 4.63
C ALA A 95 -14.33 11.09 3.86
N ASP A 96 -14.23 9.82 3.48
CA ASP A 96 -15.36 9.00 3.05
C ASP A 96 -15.96 8.24 4.25
N ASP A 97 -17.06 7.50 4.01
CA ASP A 97 -17.80 6.74 5.04
C ASP A 97 -16.93 5.63 5.71
N ASN A 98 -15.81 5.25 5.12
CA ASN A 98 -14.86 4.29 5.69
C ASN A 98 -13.68 4.99 6.39
N GLY A 99 -13.75 6.30 6.61
CA GLY A 99 -12.72 7.09 7.27
C GLY A 99 -11.50 7.40 6.37
N ARG A 100 -11.48 6.98 5.10
CA ARG A 100 -10.37 7.27 4.19
C ARG A 100 -10.38 8.73 3.79
N VAL A 101 -9.24 9.40 3.95
CA VAL A 101 -9.09 10.85 3.73
C VAL A 101 -8.45 11.13 2.38
N TYR A 102 -9.09 11.99 1.61
CA TYR A 102 -8.65 12.43 0.29
C TYR A 102 -8.59 13.97 0.22
N PRO A 103 -7.77 14.57 -0.67
CA PRO A 103 -7.93 15.98 -0.98
C PRO A 103 -9.34 16.25 -1.49
N TYR A 104 -9.91 17.40 -1.15
CA TYR A 104 -11.27 17.77 -1.56
C TYR A 104 -11.45 17.76 -3.09
N SER A 105 -10.35 18.07 -3.82
CA SER A 105 -10.28 18.01 -5.28
C SER A 105 -10.34 16.58 -5.87
N ASN A 106 -10.20 15.53 -5.04
CA ASN A 106 -10.02 14.14 -5.48
C ASN A 106 -8.84 13.91 -6.44
N ALA A 107 -7.82 14.75 -6.42
CA ALA A 107 -6.67 14.69 -7.31
C ALA A 107 -5.36 14.61 -6.52
N ALA A 108 -4.56 13.59 -6.75
CA ALA A 108 -3.24 13.41 -6.13
C ALA A 108 -2.26 14.56 -6.52
N THR A 109 -2.50 15.22 -7.65
CA THR A 109 -1.75 16.40 -8.07
C THR A 109 -1.87 17.54 -7.07
N SER A 110 -3.06 17.78 -6.50
CA SER A 110 -3.27 18.82 -5.48
C SER A 110 -2.43 18.58 -4.23
N VAL A 111 -2.26 17.31 -3.82
CA VAL A 111 -1.40 16.94 -2.69
C VAL A 111 0.06 17.22 -3.01
N LEU A 112 0.52 16.80 -4.18
CA LEU A 112 1.90 17.02 -4.59
C LEU A 112 2.22 18.51 -4.77
N ASP A 113 1.30 19.28 -5.34
CA ASP A 113 1.49 20.71 -5.53
C ASP A 113 1.53 21.46 -4.20
N ALA A 114 0.68 21.12 -3.22
CA ALA A 114 0.75 21.69 -1.87
C ALA A 114 2.12 21.43 -1.20
N LEU A 115 2.65 20.22 -1.33
CA LEU A 115 3.99 19.87 -0.82
C LEU A 115 5.10 20.63 -1.54
N ARG A 116 5.02 20.77 -2.86
CA ARG A 116 6.01 21.50 -3.68
C ARG A 116 5.99 23.00 -3.37
N PHE A 117 4.80 23.61 -3.30
CA PHE A 117 4.68 25.03 -2.94
C PHE A 117 5.25 25.30 -1.55
N ALA A 118 4.99 24.41 -0.58
CA ALA A 118 5.58 24.53 0.75
C ALA A 118 7.11 24.39 0.72
N ALA A 119 7.64 23.46 -0.05
CA ALA A 119 9.08 23.28 -0.21
C ALA A 119 9.74 24.50 -0.88
N ASP A 120 9.15 24.99 -1.98
CA ASP A 120 9.66 26.14 -2.72
C ASP A 120 9.61 27.43 -1.87
N SER A 121 8.50 27.68 -1.16
CA SER A 121 8.34 28.84 -0.29
C SER A 121 9.28 28.83 0.93
N SER A 122 9.69 27.63 1.36
CA SER A 122 10.67 27.43 2.45
C SER A 122 12.11 27.45 1.97
N GLY A 123 12.39 27.72 0.69
CA GLY A 123 13.74 27.74 0.13
C GLY A 123 14.43 26.36 0.09
N ILE A 124 13.66 25.27 0.16
CA ILE A 124 14.20 23.91 0.09
C ILE A 124 14.70 23.64 -1.32
N ARG A 125 15.98 23.28 -1.42
CA ARG A 125 16.60 22.94 -2.70
C ARG A 125 16.22 21.53 -3.13
N THR A 126 15.62 21.38 -4.30
CA THR A 126 15.34 20.05 -4.90
C THR A 126 16.30 19.79 -6.06
N VAL A 127 16.99 18.64 -6.03
CA VAL A 127 17.89 18.17 -7.08
C VAL A 127 17.35 16.83 -7.61
N CYS A 128 16.73 16.89 -8.77
CA CYS A 128 16.23 15.72 -9.49
C CYS A 128 17.33 15.10 -10.38
N ASP A 129 17.04 13.92 -10.96
CA ASP A 129 17.98 13.12 -11.75
C ASP A 129 19.29 12.82 -10.97
N PHE A 130 19.18 12.68 -9.65
CA PHE A 130 20.30 12.42 -8.76
C PHE A 130 20.16 11.05 -8.09
N THR A 131 20.69 10.02 -8.73
CA THR A 131 20.77 8.68 -8.13
C THR A 131 21.97 8.61 -7.20
N VAL A 132 21.71 8.52 -5.90
CA VAL A 132 22.78 8.34 -4.91
C VAL A 132 23.44 6.99 -5.12
N SER A 133 24.76 6.99 -5.42
CA SER A 133 25.56 5.77 -5.58
C SER A 133 26.30 5.39 -4.30
N GLU A 134 26.65 6.37 -3.48
CA GLU A 134 27.44 6.14 -2.26
C GLU A 134 27.09 7.17 -1.20
N ILE A 135 27.12 6.75 0.06
CA ILE A 135 27.05 7.57 1.25
C ILE A 135 28.19 7.18 2.19
N ALA A 136 28.99 8.15 2.60
CA ALA A 136 30.10 7.95 3.52
C ALA A 136 29.97 8.85 4.76
N LYS A 137 30.06 8.25 5.94
CA LYS A 137 30.16 8.99 7.22
C LYS A 137 31.56 9.56 7.36
N THR A 138 31.64 10.82 7.75
CA THR A 138 32.89 11.54 8.04
C THR A 138 32.92 12.06 9.48
N LYS A 139 34.04 12.63 9.89
CA LYS A 139 34.13 13.27 11.21
C LYS A 139 33.15 14.45 11.39
N HIS A 140 32.78 15.13 10.30
CA HIS A 140 31.98 16.37 10.34
C HIS A 140 30.59 16.23 9.72
N GLY A 141 30.11 15.00 9.47
CA GLY A 141 28.84 14.73 8.81
C GLY A 141 28.94 13.64 7.77
N PHE A 142 28.38 13.86 6.59
CA PHE A 142 28.30 12.88 5.52
C PHE A 142 28.73 13.46 4.17
N ILE A 143 29.24 12.60 3.32
CA ILE A 143 29.44 12.87 1.90
C ILE A 143 28.56 11.90 1.10
N ILE A 144 27.71 12.44 0.25
CA ILE A 144 26.80 11.71 -0.62
C ILE A 144 27.19 12.01 -2.06
N THR A 145 27.25 10.98 -2.93
CA THR A 145 27.64 11.20 -4.32
C THR A 145 26.80 10.37 -5.30
N ASN A 146 26.72 10.87 -6.54
CA ASN A 146 26.23 10.12 -7.69
C ASN A 146 27.36 9.84 -8.70
N GLY A 147 28.65 10.03 -8.31
CA GLY A 147 29.82 9.89 -9.16
C GLY A 147 30.25 11.21 -9.84
N GLU A 148 29.35 12.15 -10.11
CA GLU A 148 29.62 13.43 -10.77
C GLU A 148 29.58 14.62 -9.81
N THR A 149 28.66 14.57 -8.86
CA THR A 149 28.40 15.60 -7.86
C THR A 149 28.54 15.03 -6.46
N GLN A 150 29.16 15.77 -5.56
CA GLN A 150 29.20 15.50 -4.13
C GLN A 150 28.26 16.45 -3.38
N VAL A 151 27.52 15.89 -2.42
CA VAL A 151 26.74 16.66 -1.45
C VAL A 151 27.35 16.42 -0.07
N LYS A 152 27.76 17.51 0.59
CA LYS A 152 28.27 17.48 1.97
C LYS A 152 27.16 17.95 2.89
N ALA A 153 26.85 17.16 3.91
CA ALA A 153 25.76 17.46 4.84
C ALA A 153 26.15 17.13 6.28
N LYS A 154 25.64 17.90 7.24
CA LYS A 154 25.78 17.60 8.67
C LYS A 154 24.84 16.45 9.08
N ARG A 155 23.64 16.41 8.52
CA ARG A 155 22.60 15.42 8.78
C ARG A 155 22.08 14.81 7.48
N VAL A 156 21.69 13.55 7.54
CA VAL A 156 21.10 12.82 6.40
C VAL A 156 19.79 12.18 6.82
N ILE A 157 18.78 12.28 5.98
CA ILE A 157 17.52 11.56 6.15
C ILE A 157 17.34 10.62 4.95
N ILE A 158 17.31 9.31 5.17
CA ILE A 158 17.00 8.34 4.12
C ILE A 158 15.47 8.14 4.08
N ALA A 159 14.85 8.66 3.02
CA ALA A 159 13.42 8.61 2.71
C ALA A 159 13.18 7.95 1.34
N ALA A 160 14.04 6.99 0.98
CA ALA A 160 14.11 6.39 -0.36
C ALA A 160 12.95 5.42 -0.66
N GLY A 161 12.05 5.18 0.31
CA GLY A 161 10.95 4.23 0.18
C GLY A 161 11.42 2.78 0.19
N GLY A 162 10.56 1.86 -0.23
CA GLY A 162 10.84 0.44 -0.28
C GLY A 162 11.28 -0.05 -1.67
N LYS A 163 10.76 -1.22 -2.07
CA LYS A 163 11.05 -1.89 -3.35
C LYS A 163 9.83 -2.03 -4.25
N ALA A 164 8.63 -1.71 -3.73
CA ALA A 164 7.38 -1.83 -4.47
C ALA A 164 7.19 -0.69 -5.49
N ALA A 165 6.70 -1.05 -6.69
CA ALA A 165 6.50 -0.15 -7.83
C ALA A 165 7.80 0.52 -8.32
N PRO A 166 8.81 -0.24 -8.81
CA PRO A 166 10.12 0.29 -9.19
C PRO A 166 10.06 1.34 -10.30
N SER A 167 9.09 1.25 -11.20
CA SER A 167 8.86 2.27 -12.26
C SER A 167 8.47 3.66 -11.71
N LEU A 168 8.06 3.72 -10.45
CA LEU A 168 7.71 4.95 -9.75
C LEU A 168 8.83 5.48 -8.84
N GLY A 169 10.01 4.84 -8.86
CA GLY A 169 11.19 5.30 -8.14
C GLY A 169 11.52 4.49 -6.87
N SER A 170 10.77 3.45 -6.52
CA SER A 170 11.04 2.62 -5.34
C SER A 170 11.63 1.27 -5.79
N SER A 171 12.94 1.15 -5.93
CA SER A 171 13.63 -0.05 -6.44
C SER A 171 14.54 -0.72 -5.41
N GLY A 172 14.59 -0.18 -4.17
CA GLY A 172 15.28 -0.82 -3.05
C GLY A 172 16.70 -0.31 -2.81
N GLU A 173 17.22 0.66 -3.57
CA GLU A 173 18.57 1.18 -3.39
C GLU A 173 18.79 1.79 -1.99
N GLY A 174 17.75 2.34 -1.37
CA GLY A 174 17.82 2.85 -0.01
C GLY A 174 18.29 1.82 1.00
N TYR A 175 17.92 0.55 0.82
CA TYR A 175 18.38 -0.54 1.69
C TYR A 175 19.88 -0.79 1.54
N GLU A 176 20.43 -0.68 0.34
CA GLU A 176 21.87 -0.84 0.11
C GLU A 176 22.66 0.31 0.74
N LEU A 177 22.14 1.54 0.65
CA LEU A 177 22.73 2.68 1.36
C LEU A 177 22.72 2.48 2.89
N CYS A 178 21.63 1.96 3.44
CA CYS A 178 21.56 1.64 4.87
C CYS A 178 22.55 0.53 5.25
N ARG A 179 22.66 -0.54 4.43
CA ARG A 179 23.64 -1.62 4.67
C ARG A 179 25.07 -1.12 4.68
N SER A 180 25.44 -0.20 3.78
CA SER A 180 26.79 0.40 3.74
C SER A 180 27.13 1.19 5.00
N LEU A 181 26.11 1.61 5.77
CA LEU A 181 26.25 2.30 7.05
C LEU A 181 26.05 1.38 8.26
N GLY A 182 26.00 0.05 8.05
CA GLY A 182 25.96 -0.96 9.12
C GLY A 182 24.57 -1.41 9.55
N HIS A 183 23.51 -1.00 8.85
CA HIS A 183 22.16 -1.48 9.12
C HIS A 183 21.88 -2.86 8.55
N SER A 184 21.08 -3.63 9.26
CA SER A 184 20.47 -4.86 8.75
C SER A 184 19.16 -4.54 8.01
N VAL A 185 18.73 -5.48 7.18
CA VAL A 185 17.45 -5.40 6.48
C VAL A 185 16.73 -6.73 6.67
N THR A 186 15.54 -6.71 7.22
CA THR A 186 14.72 -7.91 7.35
C THR A 186 14.32 -8.46 5.98
N ARG A 187 13.75 -9.66 5.93
CA ARG A 187 13.30 -10.24 4.66
C ARG A 187 12.28 -9.33 3.98
N LEU A 188 12.60 -8.90 2.76
CA LEU A 188 11.71 -8.08 1.94
C LEU A 188 10.80 -8.94 1.07
N PHE A 189 9.52 -8.61 1.03
CA PHE A 189 8.55 -9.22 0.11
C PHE A 189 7.47 -8.22 -0.31
N PRO A 190 6.85 -8.40 -1.52
CA PRO A 190 5.81 -7.53 -2.00
C PRO A 190 4.51 -7.75 -1.23
N ALA A 191 3.81 -6.67 -0.91
CA ALA A 191 2.50 -6.71 -0.26
C ALA A 191 1.54 -5.65 -0.82
N LEU A 192 0.27 -5.72 -0.39
CA LEU A 192 -0.85 -5.03 -1.02
C LEU A 192 -0.81 -5.27 -2.55
N ALA A 193 -0.73 -6.53 -2.92
CA ALA A 193 -0.54 -7.00 -4.27
C ALA A 193 -1.62 -8.03 -4.66
N PRO A 194 -1.93 -8.21 -5.96
CA PRO A 194 -2.81 -9.28 -6.39
C PRO A 194 -2.27 -10.66 -6.01
N VAL A 195 -3.16 -11.57 -5.62
CA VAL A 195 -2.83 -12.97 -5.33
C VAL A 195 -3.09 -13.80 -6.58
N ARG A 196 -2.04 -14.41 -7.13
CA ARG A 196 -2.15 -15.26 -8.33
C ARG A 196 -2.80 -16.59 -8.01
N THR A 197 -3.69 -17.01 -8.88
CA THR A 197 -4.41 -18.29 -8.83
C THR A 197 -4.39 -18.95 -10.21
N ASP A 198 -5.05 -20.08 -10.36
CA ASP A 198 -5.19 -20.77 -11.64
C ASP A 198 -6.00 -19.90 -12.61
N ILE A 199 -5.41 -19.58 -13.76
CA ILE A 199 -5.99 -18.66 -14.75
C ILE A 199 -7.38 -19.12 -15.23
N GLU A 200 -7.57 -20.43 -15.32
CA GLU A 200 -8.84 -21.03 -15.77
C GLU A 200 -10.03 -20.69 -14.87
N LEU A 201 -9.74 -20.43 -13.57
CA LEU A 201 -10.78 -20.08 -12.59
C LEU A 201 -11.24 -18.63 -12.70
N VAL A 202 -10.41 -17.75 -13.24
CA VAL A 202 -10.65 -16.28 -13.20
C VAL A 202 -10.71 -15.63 -14.57
N LYS A 203 -10.20 -16.27 -15.65
CA LYS A 203 -10.10 -15.65 -17.00
C LYS A 203 -11.44 -15.17 -17.55
N SER A 204 -12.52 -15.92 -17.32
CA SER A 204 -13.87 -15.54 -17.77
C SER A 204 -14.45 -14.36 -16.99
N LEU A 205 -13.90 -14.06 -15.82
CA LEU A 205 -14.33 -13.00 -14.91
C LEU A 205 -13.44 -11.76 -14.97
N LYS A 206 -12.38 -11.77 -15.79
CA LYS A 206 -11.42 -10.66 -15.92
C LYS A 206 -12.13 -9.32 -16.06
N GLY A 207 -11.74 -8.37 -15.19
CA GLY A 207 -12.26 -7.00 -15.13
C GLY A 207 -13.51 -6.84 -14.25
N LEU A 208 -14.16 -7.93 -13.84
CA LEU A 208 -15.33 -7.85 -12.97
C LEU A 208 -14.93 -7.65 -11.50
N ARG A 209 -15.86 -7.06 -10.77
CA ARG A 209 -15.77 -6.80 -9.32
C ARG A 209 -16.99 -7.39 -8.63
N VAL A 210 -16.76 -7.97 -7.45
CA VAL A 210 -17.81 -8.51 -6.59
C VAL A 210 -17.54 -8.12 -5.14
N ALA A 211 -18.58 -7.80 -4.39
CA ALA A 211 -18.48 -7.72 -2.95
C ALA A 211 -18.35 -9.14 -2.40
N ALA A 212 -17.40 -9.38 -1.50
CA ALA A 212 -17.18 -10.70 -0.95
C ALA A 212 -16.50 -10.64 0.42
N ASP A 213 -16.69 -11.72 1.18
CA ASP A 213 -15.80 -12.07 2.28
C ASP A 213 -14.72 -13.02 1.76
N ALA A 214 -13.46 -12.58 1.84
CA ALA A 214 -12.32 -13.35 1.42
C ALA A 214 -11.64 -13.96 2.66
N THR A 215 -11.48 -15.28 2.65
CA THR A 215 -10.86 -16.05 3.74
C THR A 215 -9.60 -16.74 3.23
N LEU A 216 -8.46 -16.47 3.86
CA LEU A 216 -7.22 -17.20 3.64
C LEU A 216 -7.26 -18.50 4.45
N ILE A 217 -7.08 -19.64 3.79
CA ILE A 217 -7.13 -20.96 4.37
C ILE A 217 -5.85 -21.71 4.04
N SER A 218 -5.29 -22.45 5.01
CA SER A 218 -4.20 -23.39 4.80
C SER A 218 -4.36 -24.60 5.71
N GLY A 219 -4.19 -25.81 5.16
CA GLY A 219 -4.35 -27.05 5.91
C GLY A 219 -5.73 -27.19 6.56
N GLY A 220 -6.78 -26.64 5.94
CA GLY A 220 -8.16 -26.62 6.47
C GLY A 220 -8.40 -25.61 7.60
N LYS A 221 -7.39 -24.83 8.00
CA LYS A 221 -7.49 -23.81 9.05
C LYS A 221 -7.65 -22.43 8.44
N VAL A 222 -8.54 -21.62 9.01
CA VAL A 222 -8.66 -20.21 8.70
C VAL A 222 -7.46 -19.46 9.28
N ILE A 223 -6.71 -18.78 8.43
CA ILE A 223 -5.53 -17.97 8.78
C ILE A 223 -5.93 -16.51 8.98
N ASP A 224 -6.75 -15.96 8.05
CA ASP A 224 -7.22 -14.58 8.12
C ASP A 224 -8.50 -14.39 7.30
N ARG A 225 -9.24 -13.30 7.58
CA ARG A 225 -10.46 -12.92 6.86
C ARG A 225 -10.48 -11.43 6.61
N GLN A 226 -10.94 -11.05 5.42
CA GLN A 226 -11.13 -9.65 5.02
C GLN A 226 -12.41 -9.52 4.20
N SER A 227 -13.19 -8.50 4.49
CA SER A 227 -14.41 -8.17 3.74
C SER A 227 -14.17 -7.01 2.80
N GLY A 228 -14.80 -7.02 1.65
CA GLY A 228 -14.72 -5.91 0.71
C GLY A 228 -14.91 -6.31 -0.75
N GLU A 229 -14.43 -5.45 -1.65
CA GLU A 229 -14.49 -5.71 -3.08
C GLU A 229 -13.32 -6.59 -3.54
N VAL A 230 -13.64 -7.68 -4.23
CA VAL A 230 -12.69 -8.52 -4.99
C VAL A 230 -12.80 -8.15 -6.46
N GLN A 231 -11.67 -7.94 -7.11
CA GLN A 231 -11.55 -7.77 -8.55
C GLN A 231 -10.85 -8.98 -9.17
N PHE A 232 -11.46 -9.58 -10.18
CA PHE A 232 -10.84 -10.62 -10.98
C PHE A 232 -9.94 -10.01 -12.05
N THR A 233 -8.71 -10.48 -12.15
CA THR A 233 -7.73 -10.01 -13.12
C THR A 233 -7.19 -11.16 -13.97
N ASP A 234 -6.14 -10.93 -14.74
CA ASP A 234 -5.52 -11.94 -15.58
C ASP A 234 -4.71 -12.94 -14.73
N GLY A 235 -5.33 -14.04 -14.33
CA GLY A 235 -4.73 -15.08 -13.50
C GLY A 235 -4.53 -14.69 -12.04
N ALA A 236 -5.27 -13.68 -11.53
CA ALA A 236 -5.17 -13.30 -10.12
C ALA A 236 -6.48 -12.72 -9.57
N LEU A 237 -6.60 -12.79 -8.24
CA LEU A 237 -7.55 -12.03 -7.44
C LEU A 237 -6.88 -10.72 -7.00
N SER A 238 -7.64 -9.63 -6.99
CA SER A 238 -7.23 -8.28 -6.62
C SER A 238 -8.34 -7.61 -5.80
N GLY A 239 -8.15 -6.35 -5.41
CA GLY A 239 -9.11 -5.61 -4.59
C GLY A 239 -8.66 -5.49 -3.15
N ILE A 240 -9.30 -4.59 -2.38
CA ILE A 240 -8.82 -4.18 -1.05
C ILE A 240 -8.70 -5.37 -0.10
N CYS A 241 -9.70 -6.24 -0.04
CA CYS A 241 -9.67 -7.41 0.85
C CYS A 241 -8.57 -8.41 0.47
N ILE A 242 -8.31 -8.61 -0.83
CA ILE A 242 -7.20 -9.46 -1.30
C ILE A 242 -5.85 -8.83 -1.01
N PHE A 243 -5.72 -7.51 -1.18
CA PHE A 243 -4.49 -6.79 -0.86
C PHE A 243 -4.13 -6.94 0.62
N ASN A 244 -5.10 -6.81 1.52
CA ASN A 244 -4.87 -6.98 2.96
C ASN A 244 -4.46 -8.42 3.33
N LEU A 245 -4.93 -9.43 2.58
CA LEU A 245 -4.52 -10.82 2.77
C LEU A 245 -3.15 -11.14 2.15
N SER A 246 -2.67 -10.35 1.18
CA SER A 246 -1.55 -10.71 0.30
C SER A 246 -0.23 -10.96 1.03
N ALA A 247 0.06 -10.19 2.08
CA ALA A 247 1.27 -10.37 2.89
C ALA A 247 1.30 -11.76 3.55
N LYS A 248 0.19 -12.16 4.21
CA LYS A 248 0.04 -13.49 4.81
C LYS A 248 -0.05 -14.58 3.74
N ALA A 249 -0.73 -14.32 2.62
CA ALA A 249 -0.85 -15.27 1.51
C ALA A 249 0.52 -15.68 0.94
N ALA A 250 1.52 -14.78 0.99
CA ALA A 250 2.89 -15.07 0.56
C ALA A 250 3.59 -16.17 1.38
N GLU A 251 3.11 -16.46 2.59
CA GLU A 251 3.63 -17.54 3.44
C GLU A 251 3.07 -18.91 3.05
N TYR A 252 1.95 -18.94 2.32
CA TYR A 252 1.19 -20.14 1.98
C TYR A 252 1.14 -20.44 0.48
N ILE A 253 2.15 -20.02 -0.28
CA ILE A 253 2.25 -20.32 -1.72
C ILE A 253 2.24 -21.84 -1.92
N ASN A 254 1.36 -22.31 -2.82
CA ASN A 254 1.09 -23.71 -3.13
C ASN A 254 0.47 -24.56 -1.98
N ASN A 255 0.34 -24.01 -0.78
CA ASN A 255 -0.24 -24.71 0.38
C ASN A 255 -1.50 -24.04 0.92
N GLY A 256 -1.85 -22.87 0.39
CA GLY A 256 -3.02 -22.10 0.79
C GLY A 256 -4.00 -21.87 -0.35
N GLU A 257 -5.16 -21.39 0.02
CA GLU A 257 -6.22 -21.00 -0.90
C GLU A 257 -6.99 -19.80 -0.34
N ILE A 258 -7.55 -19.00 -1.25
CA ILE A 258 -8.52 -17.97 -0.91
C ILE A 258 -9.91 -18.53 -1.15
N SER A 259 -10.73 -18.56 -0.12
CA SER A 259 -12.16 -18.83 -0.22
C SER A 259 -12.91 -17.52 -0.34
N LEU A 260 -13.83 -17.42 -1.28
CA LEU A 260 -14.71 -16.26 -1.45
C LEU A 260 -16.17 -16.65 -1.13
N ASP A 261 -16.75 -15.92 -0.18
CA ASP A 261 -18.19 -15.81 -0.03
C ASP A 261 -18.66 -14.58 -0.81
N THR A 262 -19.32 -14.79 -1.93
CA THR A 262 -19.78 -13.71 -2.83
C THR A 262 -21.21 -13.25 -2.54
N ALA A 263 -21.84 -13.77 -1.49
CA ALA A 263 -23.13 -13.34 -0.97
C ALA A 263 -23.07 -13.16 0.57
N PRO A 264 -22.14 -12.32 1.11
CA PRO A 264 -21.85 -12.30 2.54
C PRO A 264 -23.02 -11.82 3.42
N THR A 265 -23.96 -11.08 2.85
CA THR A 265 -25.14 -10.58 3.56
C THR A 265 -26.31 -11.56 3.62
N LEU A 266 -26.22 -12.70 2.91
CA LEU A 266 -27.25 -13.73 2.86
C LEU A 266 -26.75 -15.01 3.53
N SER A 267 -27.57 -15.63 4.34
CA SER A 267 -27.37 -17.03 4.75
C SER A 267 -27.51 -17.96 3.55
N LYS A 268 -27.03 -19.19 3.70
CA LYS A 268 -27.15 -20.18 2.64
C LYS A 268 -28.61 -20.53 2.33
N ASP A 269 -29.47 -20.56 3.35
CA ASP A 269 -30.89 -20.87 3.21
C ASP A 269 -31.66 -19.73 2.54
N GLU A 270 -31.37 -18.47 2.89
CA GLU A 270 -31.92 -17.29 2.21
C GLU A 270 -31.51 -17.28 0.73
N LEU A 271 -30.23 -17.53 0.42
CA LEU A 271 -29.75 -17.57 -0.96
C LEU A 271 -30.42 -18.72 -1.73
N TYR A 272 -30.62 -19.89 -1.10
CA TYR A 272 -31.33 -21.01 -1.68
C TYR A 272 -32.77 -20.63 -2.02
N GLY A 273 -33.49 -20.01 -1.09
CA GLY A 273 -34.86 -19.55 -1.29
C GLY A 273 -34.99 -18.52 -2.43
N LEU A 274 -34.03 -17.59 -2.51
CA LEU A 274 -33.98 -16.59 -3.58
C LEU A 274 -33.73 -17.23 -4.96
N ILE A 275 -32.79 -18.16 -5.07
CA ILE A 275 -32.50 -18.85 -6.35
C ILE A 275 -33.72 -19.70 -6.75
N LYS A 276 -34.35 -20.41 -5.81
CA LYS A 276 -35.54 -21.23 -6.08
C LYS A 276 -36.73 -20.39 -6.54
N SER A 277 -36.99 -19.25 -5.88
CA SER A 277 -38.02 -18.32 -6.29
C SER A 277 -37.74 -17.74 -7.68
N THR A 278 -36.48 -17.37 -7.97
CA THR A 278 -36.08 -16.85 -9.26
C THR A 278 -36.25 -17.90 -10.36
N ALA A 279 -35.92 -19.16 -10.08
CA ALA A 279 -36.15 -20.27 -11.01
C ALA A 279 -37.63 -20.42 -11.37
N ALA A 280 -38.51 -20.32 -10.39
CA ALA A 280 -39.98 -20.41 -10.62
C ALA A 280 -40.49 -19.20 -11.44
N ILE A 281 -40.04 -17.97 -11.13
CA ILE A 281 -40.44 -16.75 -11.84
C ILE A 281 -39.95 -16.78 -13.31
N ARG A 282 -38.77 -17.36 -13.56
CA ARG A 282 -38.11 -17.43 -14.88
C ARG A 282 -38.19 -18.81 -15.49
N ALA A 283 -39.19 -19.61 -15.15
CA ALA A 283 -39.26 -21.05 -15.48
C ALA A 283 -39.02 -21.36 -16.97
N SER A 284 -39.48 -20.49 -17.88
CA SER A 284 -39.31 -20.67 -19.34
C SER A 284 -38.02 -20.08 -19.91
N LEU A 285 -37.23 -19.35 -19.11
CA LEU A 285 -35.98 -18.75 -19.57
C LEU A 285 -34.81 -19.74 -19.47
N PRO A 286 -33.77 -19.61 -20.31
CA PRO A 286 -32.55 -20.40 -20.19
C PRO A 286 -31.87 -20.21 -18.85
N CYS A 287 -31.25 -21.27 -18.32
CA CYS A 287 -30.53 -21.23 -17.04
C CYS A 287 -29.42 -20.19 -16.98
N GLU A 288 -28.88 -19.75 -18.13
CA GLU A 288 -27.90 -18.66 -18.15
C GLU A 288 -28.42 -17.35 -17.53
N GLU A 289 -29.76 -17.17 -17.44
CA GLU A 289 -30.41 -16.00 -16.85
C GLU A 289 -30.80 -16.20 -15.37
N LEU A 290 -30.63 -17.41 -14.83
CA LEU A 290 -31.07 -17.76 -13.48
C LEU A 290 -30.55 -16.82 -12.40
N LEU A 291 -29.25 -16.51 -12.44
CA LEU A 291 -28.57 -15.72 -11.42
C LEU A 291 -28.52 -14.22 -11.74
N THR A 292 -29.09 -13.79 -12.88
CA THR A 292 -29.22 -12.37 -13.22
C THR A 292 -30.11 -11.63 -12.21
N GLY A 293 -29.58 -10.57 -11.60
CA GLY A 293 -30.26 -9.86 -10.50
C GLY A 293 -29.72 -10.20 -9.11
N ILE A 294 -29.03 -11.36 -8.95
CA ILE A 294 -28.22 -11.66 -7.77
C ILE A 294 -26.76 -11.32 -8.07
N TYR A 295 -26.28 -11.65 -9.28
CA TYR A 295 -24.91 -11.41 -9.73
C TYR A 295 -24.88 -10.72 -11.09
N HIS A 296 -23.73 -10.11 -11.39
CA HIS A 296 -23.42 -9.75 -12.77
C HIS A 296 -23.50 -11.00 -13.68
N LYS A 297 -24.13 -10.90 -14.86
CA LYS A 297 -24.42 -12.06 -15.75
C LYS A 297 -23.21 -13.00 -15.91
N ARG A 298 -22.02 -12.48 -16.20
CA ARG A 298 -20.80 -13.31 -16.38
C ARG A 298 -20.39 -14.06 -15.11
N VAL A 299 -20.65 -13.51 -13.91
CA VAL A 299 -20.40 -14.21 -12.64
C VAL A 299 -21.34 -15.36 -12.49
N GLY A 300 -22.65 -15.13 -12.72
CA GLY A 300 -23.67 -16.19 -12.71
C GLY A 300 -23.35 -17.31 -13.72
N GLN A 301 -23.01 -16.96 -14.94
CA GLN A 301 -22.62 -17.93 -15.96
C GLN A 301 -21.38 -18.76 -15.58
N ALA A 302 -20.37 -18.14 -14.95
CA ALA A 302 -19.20 -18.85 -14.46
C ALA A 302 -19.56 -19.84 -13.33
N MET A 303 -20.49 -19.47 -12.44
CA MET A 303 -20.99 -20.35 -11.39
C MET A 303 -21.77 -21.53 -11.95
N LEU A 304 -22.69 -21.31 -12.90
CA LEU A 304 -23.43 -22.36 -13.59
C LEU A 304 -22.49 -23.33 -14.30
N LYS A 305 -21.51 -22.82 -15.03
CA LYS A 305 -20.48 -23.64 -15.68
C LYS A 305 -19.70 -24.49 -14.69
N LYS A 306 -19.31 -23.92 -13.56
CA LYS A 306 -18.56 -24.61 -12.48
C LYS A 306 -19.45 -25.66 -11.80
N ALA A 307 -20.76 -25.42 -11.72
CA ALA A 307 -21.75 -26.37 -11.21
C ALA A 307 -22.08 -27.51 -12.22
N GLY A 308 -21.65 -27.36 -13.49
CA GLY A 308 -21.99 -28.33 -14.54
C GLY A 308 -23.41 -28.20 -15.07
N ILE A 309 -24.08 -27.06 -14.87
CA ILE A 309 -25.45 -26.79 -15.30
C ILE A 309 -25.42 -26.25 -16.73
N PRO A 310 -26.06 -26.93 -17.69
CA PRO A 310 -26.12 -26.48 -19.06
C PRO A 310 -26.90 -25.15 -19.21
N PHE A 311 -26.40 -24.23 -19.99
CA PHE A 311 -27.07 -22.94 -20.22
C PHE A 311 -28.40 -23.08 -20.98
N SER A 312 -28.53 -24.16 -21.78
CA SER A 312 -29.70 -24.45 -22.60
C SER A 312 -30.88 -25.07 -21.81
N GLU A 313 -30.66 -25.59 -20.61
CA GLU A 313 -31.73 -26.00 -19.74
C GLU A 313 -32.59 -24.80 -19.34
N THR A 314 -33.87 -25.01 -19.04
CA THR A 314 -34.73 -23.93 -18.55
C THR A 314 -34.59 -23.76 -17.04
N CYS A 315 -34.79 -22.54 -16.54
CA CYS A 315 -34.74 -22.27 -15.11
C CYS A 315 -35.73 -23.14 -14.30
N GLY A 316 -36.88 -23.50 -14.89
CA GLY A 316 -37.89 -24.31 -14.23
C GLY A 316 -37.51 -25.77 -14.08
N GLU A 317 -36.53 -26.25 -14.83
CA GLU A 317 -36.05 -27.64 -14.79
C GLU A 317 -34.90 -27.85 -13.79
N ILE A 318 -34.36 -26.75 -13.21
CA ILE A 318 -33.23 -26.82 -12.28
C ILE A 318 -33.61 -27.62 -11.01
N SER A 319 -32.78 -28.58 -10.64
CA SER A 319 -33.02 -29.40 -9.45
C SER A 319 -32.65 -28.70 -8.14
N ASP A 320 -33.27 -29.09 -7.05
CA ASP A 320 -32.92 -28.64 -5.70
C ASP A 320 -31.45 -28.94 -5.35
N LYS A 321 -30.89 -30.02 -5.92
CA LYS A 321 -29.48 -30.38 -5.79
C LYS A 321 -28.59 -29.35 -6.49
N ASP A 322 -28.93 -28.91 -7.70
CA ASP A 322 -28.17 -27.93 -8.45
C ASP A 322 -28.22 -26.55 -7.79
N ILE A 323 -29.37 -26.14 -7.26
CA ILE A 323 -29.50 -24.94 -6.44
C ILE A 323 -28.57 -24.99 -5.22
N SER A 324 -28.53 -26.15 -4.53
CA SER A 324 -27.63 -26.36 -3.39
C SER A 324 -26.15 -26.26 -3.77
N VAL A 325 -25.77 -26.77 -4.96
CA VAL A 325 -24.40 -26.64 -5.49
C VAL A 325 -24.07 -25.16 -5.78
N LEU A 326 -24.99 -24.40 -6.40
CA LEU A 326 -24.81 -22.98 -6.65
C LEU A 326 -24.65 -22.19 -5.35
N CYS A 327 -25.44 -22.49 -4.31
CA CYS A 327 -25.29 -21.88 -2.98
C CYS A 327 -23.92 -22.19 -2.36
N ASN A 328 -23.42 -23.42 -2.47
CA ASN A 328 -22.10 -23.77 -1.99
C ASN A 328 -21.01 -23.00 -2.73
N LEU A 329 -21.09 -22.86 -4.05
CA LEU A 329 -20.16 -22.08 -4.85
C LEU A 329 -20.21 -20.60 -4.50
N ALA A 330 -21.39 -20.04 -4.23
CA ALA A 330 -21.54 -18.66 -3.81
C ALA A 330 -20.88 -18.38 -2.44
N LYS A 331 -21.04 -19.33 -1.49
CA LYS A 331 -20.55 -19.19 -0.11
C LYS A 331 -19.10 -19.62 0.08
N ASP A 332 -18.54 -20.45 -0.80
CA ASP A 332 -17.20 -21.02 -0.65
C ASP A 332 -16.57 -21.34 -2.01
N SER A 333 -16.30 -20.33 -2.82
CA SER A 333 -15.51 -20.49 -4.04
C SER A 333 -14.03 -20.48 -3.72
N ARG A 334 -13.32 -21.58 -4.01
CA ARG A 334 -11.91 -21.79 -3.66
C ARG A 334 -10.98 -21.45 -4.82
N TYR A 335 -9.89 -20.72 -4.50
CA TYR A 335 -8.85 -20.26 -5.42
C TYR A 335 -7.47 -20.56 -4.82
N PRO A 336 -6.75 -21.58 -5.34
CA PRO A 336 -5.42 -21.93 -4.86
C PRO A 336 -4.44 -20.75 -5.01
N ILE A 337 -3.58 -20.53 -4.00
CA ILE A 337 -2.53 -19.51 -4.04
C ILE A 337 -1.35 -20.08 -4.81
N ARG A 338 -1.08 -19.54 -5.99
CA ARG A 338 0.08 -19.91 -6.83
C ARG A 338 1.28 -19.00 -6.60
N ASN A 339 1.01 -17.73 -6.36
CA ASN A 339 2.02 -16.72 -6.00
C ASN A 339 1.34 -15.46 -5.52
N VAL A 340 2.09 -14.56 -4.91
CA VAL A 340 1.73 -13.14 -4.78
C VAL A 340 2.40 -12.41 -5.93
N SER A 341 1.72 -11.43 -6.53
CA SER A 341 2.27 -10.69 -7.67
C SER A 341 3.60 -10.04 -7.32
N ASP A 342 4.42 -9.81 -8.33
CA ASP A 342 5.77 -9.27 -8.19
C ASP A 342 5.78 -7.78 -7.75
N TRP A 343 6.98 -7.24 -7.57
CA TRP A 343 7.22 -5.87 -7.14
C TRP A 343 6.56 -4.79 -8.01
N SER A 344 6.33 -5.08 -9.29
CA SER A 344 5.73 -4.11 -10.24
C SER A 344 4.27 -3.81 -9.94
N LEU A 345 3.54 -4.77 -9.36
CA LEU A 345 2.13 -4.68 -9.03
C LEU A 345 1.86 -4.48 -7.52
N ALA A 346 2.89 -4.62 -6.71
CA ALA A 346 2.80 -4.37 -5.27
C ALA A 346 2.69 -2.87 -4.97
N GLN A 347 1.89 -2.51 -3.98
CA GLN A 347 1.79 -1.12 -3.52
C GLN A 347 2.85 -0.79 -2.47
N ILE A 348 3.20 -1.77 -1.63
CA ILE A 348 4.16 -1.62 -0.53
C ILE A 348 5.14 -2.77 -0.47
N THR A 349 6.22 -2.52 0.28
CA THR A 349 7.22 -3.50 0.70
C THR A 349 6.95 -3.90 2.15
N CYS A 350 6.84 -5.18 2.42
CA CYS A 350 6.96 -5.71 3.78
C CYS A 350 8.42 -6.00 4.10
N GLY A 351 8.80 -5.81 5.38
CA GLY A 351 10.19 -5.81 5.80
C GLY A 351 10.85 -4.43 5.67
N GLY A 352 12.06 -4.30 6.18
CA GLY A 352 12.80 -3.03 6.17
C GLY A 352 13.89 -3.01 7.24
N ILE A 353 14.36 -1.83 7.59
CA ILE A 353 15.28 -1.61 8.71
C ILE A 353 14.50 -1.81 10.01
N PRO A 354 14.98 -2.68 10.92
CA PRO A 354 14.27 -2.97 12.17
C PRO A 354 14.27 -1.78 13.13
N ALA A 355 13.21 -1.65 13.95
CA ALA A 355 13.08 -0.61 14.95
C ALA A 355 14.24 -0.62 15.95
N SER A 356 14.78 -1.79 16.27
CA SER A 356 15.94 -1.94 17.18
C SER A 356 17.23 -1.26 16.71
N GLU A 357 17.26 -0.74 15.48
CA GLU A 357 18.41 -0.03 14.93
C GLU A 357 18.20 1.48 14.80
N VAL A 358 17.06 1.98 15.25
CA VAL A 358 16.77 3.42 15.34
C VAL A 358 16.34 3.81 16.75
N SER A 359 16.60 5.06 17.12
CA SER A 359 16.14 5.63 18.37
C SER A 359 14.66 6.06 18.27
N ASP A 360 14.07 6.48 19.39
CA ASP A 360 12.74 7.11 19.46
C ASP A 360 12.65 8.44 18.67
N LYS A 361 13.79 9.02 18.26
CA LYS A 361 13.90 10.18 17.36
C LYS A 361 14.02 9.81 15.89
N LEU A 362 13.91 8.53 15.54
CA LEU A 362 14.17 7.95 14.20
C LEU A 362 15.62 8.17 13.74
N GLU A 363 16.55 8.44 14.65
CA GLU A 363 17.98 8.52 14.37
C GLU A 363 18.59 7.11 14.39
N SER A 364 19.49 6.86 13.47
CA SER A 364 20.24 5.61 13.38
C SER A 364 21.11 5.37 14.63
N LEU A 365 21.00 4.19 15.22
CA LEU A 365 21.90 3.73 16.28
C LEU A 365 23.26 3.25 15.73
N LYS A 366 23.43 3.19 14.39
CA LYS A 366 24.67 2.77 13.72
C LYS A 366 25.51 3.97 13.23
N ALA A 367 24.86 5.07 12.85
CA ALA A 367 25.52 6.22 12.27
C ALA A 367 24.86 7.52 12.79
N SER A 368 25.42 8.13 13.83
CA SER A 368 24.88 9.37 14.39
C SER A 368 24.72 10.46 13.34
N GLY A 369 23.60 11.20 13.37
CA GLY A 369 23.22 12.22 12.41
C GLY A 369 22.56 11.64 11.13
N LEU A 370 22.36 10.33 11.05
CA LEU A 370 21.56 9.67 10.04
C LEU A 370 20.15 9.41 10.61
N TYR A 371 19.11 9.76 9.86
CA TYR A 371 17.72 9.52 10.19
C TYR A 371 17.05 8.66 9.12
N LEU A 372 16.06 7.85 9.52
CA LEU A 372 15.34 6.95 8.62
C LEU A 372 13.84 7.20 8.74
N CYS A 373 13.11 7.26 7.62
CA CYS A 373 11.67 7.48 7.64
C CYS A 373 10.93 6.87 6.45
N GLY A 374 9.64 6.64 6.62
CA GLY A 374 8.77 6.07 5.60
C GLY A 374 8.94 4.56 5.46
N GLU A 375 8.72 4.07 4.25
CA GLU A 375 8.63 2.63 3.90
C GLU A 375 9.98 1.89 4.01
N ILE A 376 11.10 2.58 4.25
CA ILE A 376 12.40 1.93 4.48
C ILE A 376 12.47 1.22 5.83
N LEU A 377 11.68 1.65 6.81
CA LEU A 377 11.56 1.04 8.13
C LEU A 377 10.63 -0.19 8.08
N ASN A 378 10.87 -1.15 8.95
CA ASN A 378 10.09 -2.41 9.01
C ASN A 378 8.70 -2.21 9.64
N ILE A 379 7.87 -1.38 9.05
CA ILE A 379 6.47 -1.21 9.44
C ILE A 379 5.61 -0.99 8.21
N GLN A 380 4.47 -1.66 8.15
CA GLN A 380 3.52 -1.59 7.04
C GLN A 380 2.08 -1.63 7.53
N GLY A 381 1.25 -0.79 6.95
CA GLY A 381 -0.18 -0.69 7.23
C GLY A 381 -1.03 -1.40 6.17
N LYS A 382 -2.30 -1.65 6.53
CA LYS A 382 -3.33 -2.13 5.60
C LYS A 382 -3.52 -1.18 4.41
N CYS A 383 -4.27 -1.63 3.41
CA CYS A 383 -4.74 -0.77 2.32
C CYS A 383 -5.81 0.20 2.86
N GLY A 384 -5.65 1.52 2.60
CA GLY A 384 -6.67 2.48 3.04
C GLY A 384 -6.14 3.77 3.67
N GLY A 385 -4.94 4.21 3.33
CA GLY A 385 -4.33 5.47 3.81
C GLY A 385 -3.24 5.28 4.87
N TYR A 386 -3.16 4.11 5.49
CA TYR A 386 -2.25 3.82 6.61
C TYR A 386 -0.77 4.01 6.26
N ASN A 387 -0.31 3.52 5.10
CA ASN A 387 1.09 3.62 4.68
C ASN A 387 1.51 5.05 4.30
N LEU A 388 0.60 5.85 3.78
CA LEU A 388 0.86 7.27 3.55
C LEU A 388 0.85 8.06 4.85
N ASP A 389 -0.07 7.77 5.78
CA ASP A 389 -0.07 8.35 7.12
C ASP A 389 1.27 8.15 7.83
N TRP A 390 1.76 6.89 7.84
CA TRP A 390 3.09 6.57 8.34
C TRP A 390 4.20 7.37 7.63
N ALA A 391 4.12 7.47 6.30
CA ALA A 391 5.14 8.20 5.54
C ALA A 391 5.19 9.69 5.90
N TRP A 392 4.02 10.33 6.04
CA TRP A 392 3.95 11.74 6.45
C TRP A 392 4.49 11.93 7.87
N LYS A 393 3.99 11.14 8.81
CA LYS A 393 4.31 11.28 10.25
C LYS A 393 5.77 10.96 10.53
N SER A 394 6.29 9.85 10.04
CA SER A 394 7.69 9.49 10.23
C SER A 394 8.64 10.45 9.51
N GLY A 395 8.25 10.93 8.32
CA GLY A 395 9.02 11.94 7.61
C GLY A 395 9.13 13.24 8.40
N TYR A 396 7.99 13.76 8.86
CA TYR A 396 7.95 14.96 9.69
C TYR A 396 8.80 14.82 10.96
N THR A 397 8.63 13.72 11.69
CA THR A 397 9.38 13.43 12.92
C THR A 397 10.88 13.36 12.67
N ALA A 398 11.33 12.69 11.62
CA ALA A 398 12.74 12.61 11.26
C ALA A 398 13.30 14.00 10.86
N GLY A 399 12.54 14.79 10.10
CA GLY A 399 12.93 16.13 9.69
C GLY A 399 13.07 17.09 10.88
N MET A 400 12.10 17.08 11.79
CA MET A 400 12.12 17.83 13.03
C MET A 400 13.35 17.48 13.88
N ASN A 401 13.55 16.19 14.16
CA ASN A 401 14.66 15.75 15.02
C ASN A 401 16.03 16.01 14.39
N ALA A 402 16.17 15.83 13.08
CA ALA A 402 17.41 16.15 12.37
C ALA A 402 17.74 17.64 12.47
N SER A 403 16.74 18.53 12.39
CA SER A 403 16.93 19.97 12.56
C SER A 403 17.32 20.35 13.99
N LEU A 404 16.58 19.87 14.99
CA LEU A 404 16.83 20.16 16.40
C LEU A 404 18.23 19.72 16.81
N SER A 405 18.71 18.57 16.33
CA SER A 405 20.06 18.08 16.61
C SER A 405 21.20 18.90 16.00
N LEU A 406 20.92 19.88 15.14
CA LEU A 406 21.94 20.82 14.65
C LEU A 406 22.28 21.90 15.67
N SER A 407 21.40 22.14 16.65
CA SER A 407 21.55 23.14 17.70
C SER A 407 22.19 22.57 18.98
N GLU A 408 22.23 21.23 19.09
CA GLU A 408 22.96 20.50 20.14
C GLU A 408 24.45 20.33 19.77
#